data_b921ccc7626e86252386be4ec38a398f
#
_entry.id   b921ccc7626e86252386be4ec38a398f
#
_cell.length_a   1.000
_cell.length_b   1.000
_cell.length_c   1.000
_cell.angle_alpha   90.00
_cell.angle_beta   90.00
_cell.angle_gamma   90.00
#
_symmetry.space_group_name_H-M   'P 1'
#
loop_
_entity.id
_entity.type
_entity.pdbx_description
1 polymer ?
#
loop_
_entity_poly.entity_id
_entity_poly.type
_entity_poly.pdbx_seq_one_letter_code
_entity_poly.pdbx_strand_id
1 'polypeptide(L)'
;MNRELVINVTSSEISIALCEDKVLVELNKEQCQTGFAVGDIYLGKVRKIMPGLNAAFVNIGHEKDAFIHYLDLGSQFSSLQRVVDSHQPGKRAGKVDTMKLEPSIEKQGKLASYLQVGQTIMVQIAKEAISTKGPRLT
;
A
#
# COMPACT_ATOMS: atom_id res chain seq x y z
N MET A 1 -9.81 23.74 -17.31
CA MET A 1 -10.51 22.44 -17.18
C MET A 1 -10.50 22.03 -15.72
N ASN A 2 -11.68 21.91 -15.15
CA ASN A 2 -11.83 21.44 -13.77
C ASN A 2 -12.18 19.95 -13.78
N ARG A 3 -11.37 19.12 -13.12
CA ARG A 3 -11.59 17.68 -13.00
C ARG A 3 -11.96 17.34 -11.57
N GLU A 4 -13.04 16.59 -11.42
CA GLU A 4 -13.53 16.14 -10.12
C GLU A 4 -13.67 14.62 -10.14
N LEU A 5 -13.15 13.98 -9.10
CA LEU A 5 -13.35 12.56 -8.88
C LEU A 5 -14.38 12.39 -7.76
N VAL A 6 -15.52 11.81 -8.10
CA VAL A 6 -16.60 11.55 -7.14
C VAL A 6 -16.64 10.06 -6.84
N ILE A 7 -16.48 9.73 -5.56
CA ILE A 7 -16.47 8.34 -5.09
C ILE A 7 -17.62 8.14 -4.12
N ASN A 8 -18.50 7.21 -4.44
CA ASN A 8 -19.61 6.80 -3.58
C ASN A 8 -19.42 5.33 -3.16
N VAL A 9 -19.42 5.09 -1.87
CA VAL A 9 -19.21 3.75 -1.30
C VAL A 9 -20.47 3.33 -0.54
N THR A 10 -21.01 2.19 -0.93
CA THR A 10 -22.08 1.49 -0.20
C THR A 10 -21.52 0.18 0.37
N SER A 11 -22.33 -0.56 1.11
CA SER A 11 -21.92 -1.88 1.64
C SER A 11 -21.63 -2.92 0.57
N SER A 12 -22.16 -2.76 -0.63
CA SER A 12 -22.09 -3.74 -1.71
C SER A 12 -21.34 -3.26 -2.95
N GLU A 13 -21.23 -1.95 -3.16
CA GLU A 13 -20.75 -1.37 -4.40
C GLU A 13 -19.94 -0.10 -4.17
N ILE A 14 -18.91 0.10 -4.97
CA ILE A 14 -18.16 1.35 -5.07
C ILE A 14 -18.40 1.93 -6.46
N SER A 15 -18.90 3.16 -6.51
CA SER A 15 -19.07 3.92 -7.76
C SER A 15 -18.03 5.02 -7.83
N ILE A 16 -17.27 5.06 -8.91
CA ILE A 16 -16.21 6.04 -9.15
C ILE A 16 -16.55 6.80 -10.43
N ALA A 17 -16.82 8.09 -10.30
CA ALA A 17 -17.16 8.95 -11.42
C ALA A 17 -16.07 10.00 -11.65
N LEU A 18 -15.61 10.12 -12.89
CA LEU A 18 -14.78 11.23 -13.32
C LEU A 18 -15.66 12.27 -14.01
N CYS A 19 -15.63 13.50 -13.51
CA CYS A 19 -16.34 14.62 -14.10
C CYS A 19 -15.31 15.66 -14.61
N GLU A 20 -15.57 16.19 -15.81
CA GLU A 20 -14.84 17.34 -16.37
C GLU A 20 -15.82 18.49 -16.57
N ASP A 21 -15.51 19.63 -15.99
CA ASP A 21 -16.37 20.83 -15.99
C ASP A 21 -17.84 20.52 -15.65
N LYS A 22 -18.03 19.67 -14.61
CA LYS A 22 -19.34 19.17 -14.10
C LYS A 22 -20.08 18.22 -15.06
N VAL A 23 -19.43 17.74 -16.10
CA VAL A 23 -19.98 16.74 -17.02
C VAL A 23 -19.36 15.38 -16.70
N LEU A 24 -20.20 14.37 -16.55
CA LEU A 24 -19.73 12.99 -16.33
C LEU A 24 -19.03 12.48 -17.59
N VAL A 25 -17.74 12.13 -17.46
CA VAL A 25 -16.90 11.62 -18.54
C VAL A 25 -16.73 10.11 -18.45
N GLU A 26 -16.55 9.60 -17.23
CA GLU A 26 -16.32 8.19 -16.99
C GLU A 26 -17.02 7.75 -15.70
N LEU A 27 -17.64 6.57 -15.74
CA LEU A 27 -18.26 5.95 -14.57
C LEU A 27 -17.83 4.50 -14.46
N ASN A 28 -17.15 4.17 -13.38
CA ASN A 28 -16.77 2.82 -13.02
C ASN A 28 -17.55 2.36 -11.79
N LYS A 29 -18.00 1.12 -11.81
CA LYS A 29 -18.67 0.49 -10.70
C LYS A 29 -17.99 -0.83 -10.37
N GLU A 30 -17.66 -1.01 -9.10
CA GLU A 30 -17.04 -2.24 -8.60
C GLU A 30 -17.83 -2.77 -7.42
N GLN A 31 -17.94 -4.08 -7.35
CA GLN A 31 -18.54 -4.72 -6.18
C GLN A 31 -17.51 -4.79 -5.05
N CYS A 32 -17.96 -4.50 -3.83
CA CYS A 32 -17.15 -4.71 -2.65
C CYS A 32 -16.88 -6.20 -2.48
N GLN A 33 -15.69 -6.62 -2.81
CA GLN A 33 -15.26 -8.01 -2.59
C GLN A 33 -14.70 -8.14 -1.18
N THR A 34 -15.15 -9.16 -0.47
CA THR A 34 -14.58 -9.56 0.82
C THR A 34 -13.39 -10.47 0.60
N GLY A 35 -12.28 -9.94 0.12
CA GLY A 35 -11.12 -10.79 -0.15
C GLY A 35 -9.87 -9.98 -0.44
N PHE A 36 -8.75 -10.66 -0.44
CA PHE A 36 -7.45 -10.08 -0.71
C PHE A 36 -7.15 -10.20 -2.21
N ALA A 37 -7.50 -9.17 -2.97
CA ALA A 37 -7.36 -9.15 -4.43
C ALA A 37 -6.11 -8.40 -4.87
N VAL A 38 -5.58 -8.73 -6.05
CA VAL A 38 -4.49 -7.97 -6.70
C VAL A 38 -4.92 -6.52 -6.85
N GLY A 39 -4.01 -5.61 -6.48
CA GLY A 39 -4.25 -4.17 -6.50
C GLY A 39 -4.77 -3.58 -5.19
N ASP A 40 -5.27 -4.39 -4.26
CA ASP A 40 -5.70 -3.92 -2.96
C ASP A 40 -4.52 -3.36 -2.15
N ILE A 41 -4.76 -2.26 -1.43
CA ILE A 41 -3.76 -1.57 -0.62
C ILE A 41 -4.09 -1.78 0.87
N TYR A 42 -3.06 -2.14 1.63
CA TYR A 42 -3.15 -2.39 3.07
C TYR A 42 -2.08 -1.63 3.84
N LEU A 43 -2.39 -1.30 5.08
CA LEU A 43 -1.38 -1.01 6.09
C LEU A 43 -1.02 -2.32 6.78
N GLY A 44 0.13 -2.85 6.43
CA GLY A 44 0.62 -4.12 6.98
C GLY A 44 1.66 -3.93 8.08
N LYS A 45 1.79 -4.93 8.93
CA LYS A 45 2.79 -4.93 10.00
C LYS A 45 3.88 -5.94 9.71
N VAL A 46 5.13 -5.48 9.68
CA VAL A 46 6.29 -6.36 9.46
C VAL A 46 6.41 -7.35 10.62
N ARG A 47 6.32 -8.64 10.31
CA ARG A 47 6.40 -9.71 11.31
C ARG A 47 7.79 -10.29 11.46
N LYS A 48 8.45 -10.54 10.33
CA LYS A 48 9.73 -11.21 10.29
C LYS A 48 10.56 -10.70 9.12
N ILE A 49 11.82 -10.42 9.36
CA ILE A 49 12.79 -10.11 8.31
C ILE A 49 13.64 -11.34 8.08
N MET A 50 13.86 -11.66 6.81
CA MET A 50 14.67 -12.80 6.36
C MET A 50 15.88 -12.28 5.59
N PRO A 51 17.01 -11.99 6.25
CA PRO A 51 18.17 -11.38 5.60
C PRO A 51 18.74 -12.23 4.46
N GLY A 52 18.71 -13.55 4.63
CA GLY A 52 19.22 -14.48 3.61
C GLY A 52 18.44 -14.45 2.29
N LEU A 53 17.16 -14.04 2.32
CA LEU A 53 16.31 -13.88 1.14
C LEU A 53 16.14 -12.41 0.74
N ASN A 54 16.71 -11.49 1.50
CA ASN A 54 16.48 -10.06 1.34
C ASN A 54 14.98 -9.69 1.27
N ALA A 55 14.20 -10.29 2.16
CA ALA A 55 12.75 -10.28 2.14
C ALA A 55 12.17 -10.17 3.56
N ALA A 56 10.88 -9.93 3.64
CA ALA A 56 10.13 -9.91 4.90
C ALA A 56 8.75 -10.54 4.75
N PHE A 57 8.24 -11.04 5.88
CA PHE A 57 6.83 -11.40 6.03
C PHE A 57 6.08 -10.26 6.69
N VAL A 58 4.90 -9.96 6.14
CA VAL A 58 4.06 -8.84 6.54
C VAL A 58 2.65 -9.35 6.82
N ASN A 59 2.14 -8.99 7.99
CA ASN A 59 0.75 -9.26 8.36
C ASN A 59 -0.16 -8.17 7.76
N ILE A 60 -1.00 -8.56 6.83
CA ILE A 60 -2.04 -7.68 6.22
C ILE A 60 -3.45 -8.08 6.66
N GLY A 61 -3.58 -8.98 7.62
CA GLY A 61 -4.86 -9.55 8.07
C GLY A 61 -5.26 -10.83 7.35
N HIS A 62 -4.49 -11.29 6.37
CA HIS A 62 -4.66 -12.60 5.74
C HIS A 62 -4.21 -13.71 6.70
N GLU A 63 -4.81 -14.90 6.62
CA GLU A 63 -4.44 -16.03 7.50
C GLU A 63 -2.96 -16.43 7.36
N LYS A 64 -2.40 -16.26 6.16
CA LYS A 64 -0.97 -16.45 5.88
C LYS A 64 -0.31 -15.11 5.73
N ASP A 65 0.86 -14.96 6.36
CA ASP A 65 1.65 -13.75 6.19
C ASP A 65 2.01 -13.52 4.72
N ALA A 66 1.86 -12.28 4.29
CA ALA A 66 2.24 -11.86 2.97
C ALA A 66 3.77 -11.70 2.85
N PHE A 67 4.28 -11.78 1.64
CA PHE A 67 5.72 -11.73 1.36
C PHE A 67 6.08 -10.49 0.55
N ILE A 68 7.15 -9.81 0.95
CA ILE A 68 7.75 -8.72 0.19
C ILE A 68 9.25 -8.90 0.07
N HIS A 69 9.77 -8.79 -1.15
CA HIS A 69 11.21 -8.81 -1.42
C HIS A 69 11.72 -7.37 -1.52
N TYR A 70 13.03 -7.17 -1.28
CA TYR A 70 13.65 -5.83 -1.41
C TYR A 70 13.35 -5.18 -2.77
N LEU A 71 13.39 -5.94 -3.85
CA LEU A 71 13.10 -5.44 -5.21
C LEU A 71 11.63 -5.04 -5.42
N ASP A 72 10.74 -5.44 -4.53
CA ASP A 72 9.33 -5.06 -4.56
C ASP A 72 9.09 -3.69 -3.87
N LEU A 73 10.07 -3.16 -3.15
CA LEU A 73 10.00 -1.82 -2.58
C LEU A 73 10.10 -0.77 -3.68
N GLY A 74 9.18 0.19 -3.66
CA GLY A 74 9.24 1.33 -4.57
C GLY A 74 10.44 2.23 -4.29
N SER A 75 10.97 2.88 -5.31
CA SER A 75 12.12 3.80 -5.17
C SER A 75 11.86 4.92 -4.15
N GLN A 76 10.61 5.32 -3.98
CA GLN A 76 10.17 6.35 -3.03
C GLN A 76 9.66 5.78 -1.70
N PHE A 77 10.05 4.57 -1.36
CA PHE A 77 9.63 3.89 -0.13
C PHE A 77 9.84 4.76 1.12
N SER A 78 11.00 5.39 1.25
CA SER A 78 11.33 6.22 2.42
C SER A 78 10.39 7.42 2.56
N SER A 79 10.04 8.07 1.45
CA SER A 79 9.07 9.18 1.44
C SER A 79 7.68 8.70 1.83
N LEU A 80 7.22 7.57 1.28
CA LEU A 80 5.94 6.97 1.61
C LEU A 80 5.88 6.54 3.07
N GLN A 81 6.94 5.93 3.59
CA GLN A 81 7.03 5.53 4.99
C GLN A 81 6.89 6.73 5.93
N ARG A 82 7.48 7.85 5.58
CA ARG A 82 7.32 9.08 6.36
C ARG A 82 5.87 9.57 6.41
N VAL A 83 5.13 9.45 5.31
CA VAL A 83 3.68 9.73 5.28
C VAL A 83 2.94 8.77 6.22
N VAL A 84 3.20 7.48 6.10
CA VAL A 84 2.57 6.45 6.96
C VAL A 84 2.84 6.74 8.43
N ASP A 85 4.09 7.02 8.79
CA ASP A 85 4.50 7.29 10.18
C ASP A 85 3.83 8.55 10.75
N SER A 86 3.61 9.58 9.92
CA SER A 86 2.96 10.82 10.34
C SER A 86 1.46 10.66 10.60
N HIS A 87 0.84 9.63 10.04
CA HIS A 87 -0.60 9.36 10.18
C HIS A 87 -0.92 8.24 11.17
N GLN A 88 0.06 7.78 11.94
CA GLN A 88 -0.18 6.79 12.99
C GLN A 88 -1.03 7.39 14.15
N PRO A 89 -1.82 6.57 14.85
CA PRO A 89 -2.61 7.02 16.00
C PRO A 89 -1.76 7.77 17.03
N GLY A 90 -2.26 8.90 17.51
CA GLY A 90 -1.57 9.74 18.49
C GLY A 90 -0.55 10.72 17.91
N LYS A 91 -0.32 10.72 16.61
CA LYS A 91 0.51 11.70 15.91
C LYS A 91 -0.35 12.75 15.19
N ARG A 92 0.13 13.99 15.18
CA ARG A 92 -0.53 15.06 14.42
C ARG A 92 -0.20 14.89 12.95
N ALA A 93 -1.19 14.59 12.12
CA ALA A 93 -1.01 14.46 10.68
C ALA A 93 -0.49 15.76 10.07
N GLY A 94 0.63 15.69 9.38
CA GLY A 94 1.14 16.79 8.54
C GLY A 94 0.43 16.83 7.19
N LYS A 95 0.48 17.98 6.54
CA LYS A 95 0.00 18.09 5.15
C LYS A 95 1.00 17.41 4.22
N VAL A 96 0.51 16.51 3.38
CA VAL A 96 1.34 15.79 2.40
C VAL A 96 2.03 16.76 1.43
N ASP A 97 1.35 17.82 1.03
CA ASP A 97 1.86 18.83 0.08
C ASP A 97 3.12 19.56 0.56
N THR A 98 3.35 19.61 1.87
CA THR A 98 4.50 20.31 2.47
C THR A 98 5.64 19.37 2.86
N MET A 99 5.49 18.06 2.64
CA MET A 99 6.50 17.08 3.00
C MET A 99 7.66 17.10 1.98
N LYS A 100 8.88 17.17 2.50
CA LYS A 100 10.08 17.00 1.67
C LYS A 100 10.20 15.53 1.29
N LEU A 101 10.53 15.28 0.01
CA LEU A 101 10.85 13.94 -0.44
C LEU A 101 12.17 13.47 0.19
N GLU A 102 12.17 12.23 0.64
CA GLU A 102 13.38 11.56 1.06
C GLU A 102 14.17 11.08 -0.16
N PRO A 103 15.48 10.84 -0.04
CA PRO A 103 16.26 10.23 -1.11
C PRO A 103 15.65 8.89 -1.53
N SER A 104 15.72 8.58 -2.82
CA SER A 104 15.34 7.27 -3.33
C SER A 104 16.17 6.17 -2.70
N ILE A 105 15.55 4.99 -2.46
CA ILE A 105 16.29 3.84 -2.00
C ILE A 105 17.22 3.31 -3.10
N GLU A 106 18.31 2.67 -2.71
CA GLU A 106 19.27 2.10 -3.65
C GLU A 106 18.64 0.94 -4.44
N LYS A 107 19.01 0.80 -5.72
CA LYS A 107 18.52 -0.32 -6.54
C LYS A 107 19.00 -1.68 -6.01
N GLN A 108 20.21 -1.72 -5.47
CA GLN A 108 20.79 -2.88 -4.82
C GLN A 108 21.05 -2.54 -3.37
N GLY A 109 20.22 -3.03 -2.50
CA GLY A 109 20.33 -2.76 -1.08
C GLY A 109 19.83 -3.93 -0.25
N LYS A 110 19.80 -3.73 1.06
CA LYS A 110 19.31 -4.70 2.02
C LYS A 110 17.99 -4.23 2.61
N LEU A 111 16.99 -5.08 2.56
CA LEU A 111 15.67 -4.81 3.12
C LEU A 111 15.74 -4.43 4.60
N ALA A 112 16.63 -5.07 5.37
CA ALA A 112 16.83 -4.78 6.78
C ALA A 112 17.35 -3.36 7.07
N SER A 113 17.86 -2.64 6.07
CA SER A 113 18.23 -1.24 6.20
C SER A 113 17.02 -0.29 6.19
N TYR A 114 15.88 -0.73 5.69
CA TYR A 114 14.67 0.07 5.53
C TYR A 114 13.50 -0.40 6.36
N LEU A 115 13.43 -1.68 6.71
CA LEU A 115 12.33 -2.28 7.48
C LEU A 115 12.80 -2.81 8.82
N GLN A 116 11.91 -2.70 9.80
CA GLN A 116 12.08 -3.27 11.15
C GLN A 116 10.85 -4.11 11.51
N VAL A 117 11.04 -5.15 12.32
CA VAL A 117 9.94 -5.93 12.88
C VAL A 117 9.03 -5.02 13.72
N GLY A 118 7.73 -5.14 13.50
CA GLY A 118 6.73 -4.31 14.16
C GLY A 118 6.38 -3.00 13.46
N GLN A 119 7.13 -2.63 12.42
CA GLN A 119 6.87 -1.42 11.63
C GLN A 119 5.59 -1.58 10.81
N THR A 120 4.79 -0.51 10.74
CA THR A 120 3.64 -0.43 9.84
C THR A 120 4.09 0.15 8.49
N ILE A 121 3.77 -0.55 7.42
CA ILE A 121 4.10 -0.15 6.04
C ILE A 121 2.86 -0.18 5.16
N MET A 122 2.82 0.68 4.16
CA MET A 122 1.78 0.64 3.13
C MET A 122 2.23 -0.29 2.01
N VAL A 123 1.39 -1.25 1.69
CA VAL A 123 1.69 -2.29 0.71
C VAL A 123 0.50 -2.53 -0.21
N GLN A 124 0.78 -3.01 -1.41
CA GLN A 124 -0.23 -3.39 -2.39
C GLN A 124 -0.06 -4.86 -2.75
N ILE A 125 -1.15 -5.58 -2.93
CA ILE A 125 -1.09 -6.98 -3.39
C ILE A 125 -0.71 -7.01 -4.86
N ALA A 126 0.43 -7.62 -5.15
CA ALA A 126 0.92 -7.83 -6.51
C ALA A 126 0.51 -9.20 -7.07
N LYS A 127 0.42 -10.22 -6.19
CA LYS A 127 -0.06 -11.55 -6.52
C LYS A 127 -0.92 -12.09 -5.39
N GLU A 128 -2.02 -12.74 -5.75
CA GLU A 128 -2.90 -13.41 -4.79
C GLU A 128 -2.20 -14.57 -4.09
N ALA A 129 -2.70 -14.89 -2.90
CA ALA A 129 -2.26 -16.06 -2.17
C ALA A 129 -2.56 -17.35 -2.95
N ILE A 130 -1.67 -18.32 -2.85
CA ILE A 130 -1.89 -19.69 -3.31
C ILE A 130 -1.99 -20.62 -2.11
N SER A 131 -2.38 -21.88 -2.30
CA SER A 131 -2.69 -22.82 -1.22
C SER A 131 -1.62 -22.93 -0.12
N THR A 132 -0.34 -22.75 -0.47
CA THR A 132 0.81 -22.91 0.45
C THR A 132 1.49 -21.62 0.83
N LYS A 133 1.22 -20.51 0.13
CA LYS A 133 1.90 -19.22 0.32
C LYS A 133 0.90 -18.09 0.45
N GLY A 134 1.23 -17.11 1.29
CA GLY A 134 0.49 -15.87 1.39
C GLY A 134 0.63 -14.96 0.16
N PRO A 135 -0.09 -13.83 0.13
CA PRO A 135 -0.01 -12.87 -0.97
C PRO A 135 1.41 -12.32 -1.16
N ARG A 136 1.76 -12.00 -2.41
CA ARG A 136 2.97 -11.24 -2.70
C ARG A 136 2.66 -9.76 -2.76
N LEU A 137 3.53 -8.98 -2.14
CA LEU A 137 3.36 -7.54 -1.99
C LEU A 137 4.36 -6.75 -2.85
N THR A 138 3.95 -5.53 -3.10
CA THR A 138 4.81 -4.48 -3.65
C THR A 138 4.59 -3.16 -2.91
#